data_2873a8b1e2618219d56dbac682942c32
#
_entry.id   2873a8b1e2618219d56dbac682942c32
#
_cell.length_a   1.000
_cell.length_b   1.000
_cell.length_c   1.000
_cell.angle_alpha   90.00
_cell.angle_beta   90.00
_cell.angle_gamma   90.00
#
_symmetry.space_group_name_H-M   'P 1'
#
loop_
_entity.id
_entity.type
_entity.pdbx_description
1 polymer ?
#
loop_
_entity_poly.entity_id
_entity_poly.type
_entity_poly.pdbx_seq_one_letter_code
_entity_poly.pdbx_strand_id
1 'polypeptide(L)'
;MHAIIFDIDGTLLHSAAVDDALYREAVRRVLGDVQLRPSLHAYDYVTDTGILYQIVADNEIAVEQEPLHEIKSHFVDLLRGHVDEHGPFLEIPGASDLLASLRASSEHAVAIATGGWRESAELKLQSAGLDYSSFPLATSNDHHERTSIMELALAQLGDRFDSVTYYGDGPWDRDACRALGWDFVAVGPQLGGIESYYGLDLV
;
A
#
# COMPACT_ATOMS: atom_id res chain seq x y z
N MET A 1 -2.77 -10.89 -22.45
CA MET A 1 -3.52 -10.47 -21.24
C MET A 1 -2.67 -9.47 -20.50
N HIS A 2 -3.26 -8.38 -20.03
CA HIS A 2 -2.57 -7.31 -19.33
C HIS A 2 -2.80 -7.45 -17.81
N ALA A 3 -1.73 -7.40 -17.00
CA ALA A 3 -1.84 -7.35 -15.55
C ALA A 3 -1.87 -5.89 -15.06
N ILE A 4 -2.83 -5.58 -14.21
CA ILE A 4 -2.94 -4.27 -13.56
C ILE A 4 -2.83 -4.47 -12.06
N ILE A 5 -1.90 -3.77 -11.43
CA ILE A 5 -1.65 -3.88 -10.01
C ILE A 5 -1.79 -2.50 -9.37
N PHE A 6 -2.53 -2.43 -8.27
CA PHE A 6 -2.78 -1.18 -7.54
C PHE A 6 -2.11 -1.20 -6.16
N ASP A 7 -1.50 -0.08 -5.78
CA ASP A 7 -1.28 0.25 -4.38
C ASP A 7 -2.60 0.72 -3.74
N ILE A 8 -2.59 0.96 -2.43
CA ILE A 8 -3.78 1.37 -1.66
C ILE A 8 -3.69 2.83 -1.24
N ASP A 9 -2.69 3.17 -0.43
CA ASP A 9 -2.58 4.47 0.23
C ASP A 9 -2.15 5.57 -0.74
N GLY A 10 -3.02 6.57 -0.97
CA GLY A 10 -2.80 7.59 -2.00
C GLY A 10 -3.14 7.13 -3.42
N THR A 11 -3.49 5.86 -3.62
CA THR A 11 -3.77 5.25 -4.92
C THR A 11 -5.23 4.83 -5.06
N LEU A 12 -5.72 3.91 -4.26
CA LEU A 12 -7.14 3.56 -4.21
C LEU A 12 -7.90 4.41 -3.19
N LEU A 13 -7.22 4.84 -2.13
CA LEU A 13 -7.81 5.56 -0.99
C LEU A 13 -7.03 6.84 -0.65
N HIS A 14 -7.74 7.86 -0.20
CA HIS A 14 -7.17 9.05 0.43
C HIS A 14 -6.76 8.75 1.88
N SER A 15 -5.76 7.89 2.08
CA SER A 15 -5.36 7.40 3.41
C SER A 15 -3.91 7.70 3.77
N ALA A 16 -3.03 8.00 2.82
CA ALA A 16 -1.59 8.06 3.01
C ALA A 16 -1.12 8.95 4.18
N ALA A 17 -1.70 10.15 4.34
CA ALA A 17 -1.30 11.08 5.40
C ALA A 17 -1.72 10.59 6.80
N VAL A 18 -2.92 10.01 6.92
CA VAL A 18 -3.42 9.44 8.16
C VAL A 18 -2.63 8.19 8.53
N ASP A 19 -2.38 7.36 7.55
CA ASP A 19 -1.61 6.12 7.68
C ASP A 19 -0.21 6.39 8.26
N ASP A 20 0.58 7.28 7.64
CA ASP A 20 1.92 7.65 8.13
C ASP A 20 1.89 8.23 9.55
N ALA A 21 0.90 9.09 9.84
CA ALA A 21 0.78 9.71 11.17
C ALA A 21 0.50 8.67 12.27
N LEU A 22 -0.48 7.79 12.03
CA LEU A 22 -0.87 6.76 13.00
C LEU A 22 0.17 5.64 13.12
N TYR A 23 0.86 5.29 12.04
CA TYR A 23 1.99 4.37 12.07
C TYR A 23 3.10 4.90 12.99
N ARG A 24 3.51 6.16 12.80
CA ARG A 24 4.53 6.81 13.65
C ARG A 24 4.09 6.89 15.11
N GLU A 25 2.80 7.11 15.36
CA GLU A 25 2.25 7.10 16.72
C GLU A 25 2.33 5.71 17.35
N ALA A 26 1.94 4.66 16.62
CA ALA A 26 2.01 3.28 17.09
C ALA A 26 3.47 2.88 17.46
N VAL A 27 4.42 3.24 16.59
CA VAL A 27 5.85 3.00 16.86
C VAL A 27 6.30 3.67 18.15
N ARG A 28 5.96 4.96 18.35
CA ARG A 28 6.34 5.69 19.57
C ARG A 28 5.66 5.15 20.81
N ARG A 29 4.44 4.66 20.71
CA ARG A 29 3.74 4.06 21.87
C ARG A 29 4.46 2.83 22.42
N VAL A 30 5.04 2.02 21.54
CA VAL A 30 5.69 0.77 21.94
C VAL A 30 7.18 0.97 22.21
N LEU A 31 7.89 1.67 21.33
CA LEU A 31 9.34 1.83 21.41
C LEU A 31 9.77 3.07 22.21
N GLY A 32 8.82 3.96 22.57
CA GLY A 32 9.14 5.19 23.30
C GLY A 32 9.71 6.29 22.39
N ASP A 33 10.63 7.08 22.95
CA ASP A 33 11.25 8.20 22.24
C ASP A 33 12.36 7.72 21.30
N VAL A 34 11.96 7.20 20.15
CA VAL A 34 12.86 6.73 19.10
C VAL A 34 13.03 7.78 18.01
N GLN A 35 14.21 7.81 17.39
CA GLN A 35 14.47 8.65 16.24
C GLN A 35 13.79 8.04 15.01
N LEU A 36 12.89 8.81 14.40
CA LEU A 36 12.27 8.49 13.12
C LEU A 36 12.90 9.34 12.02
N ARG A 37 13.14 8.76 10.86
CA ARG A 37 13.60 9.53 9.70
C ARG A 37 12.54 10.57 9.32
N PRO A 38 12.95 11.74 8.76
CA PRO A 38 12.06 12.90 8.59
C PRO A 38 10.94 12.70 7.57
N SER A 39 11.11 11.77 6.64
CA SER A 39 10.12 11.46 5.61
C SER A 39 10.26 10.01 5.15
N LEU A 40 9.23 9.50 4.46
CA LEU A 40 9.26 8.17 3.85
C LEU A 40 10.40 8.01 2.84
N HIS A 41 10.74 9.07 2.10
CA HIS A 41 11.88 9.06 1.16
C HIS A 41 13.25 8.81 1.79
N ALA A 42 13.35 8.98 3.10
CA ALA A 42 14.62 8.75 3.80
C ALA A 42 14.83 7.28 4.17
N TYR A 43 13.82 6.43 3.98
CA TYR A 43 13.92 4.99 4.21
C TYR A 43 14.28 4.26 2.92
N ASP A 44 15.09 3.20 3.02
CA ASP A 44 15.48 2.38 1.86
C ASP A 44 14.34 1.45 1.41
N TYR A 45 13.55 0.97 2.38
CA TYR A 45 12.37 0.14 2.15
C TYR A 45 11.13 0.87 2.67
N VAL A 46 10.33 1.41 1.75
CA VAL A 46 9.10 2.14 2.09
C VAL A 46 7.93 1.15 2.12
N THR A 47 7.96 0.31 3.14
CA THR A 47 6.90 -0.62 3.54
C THR A 47 6.85 -0.65 5.06
N ASP A 48 5.71 -0.97 5.67
CA ASP A 48 5.57 -0.94 7.13
C ASP A 48 6.64 -1.80 7.82
N THR A 49 6.84 -3.03 7.35
CA THR A 49 7.87 -3.92 7.89
C THR A 49 9.28 -3.40 7.62
N GLY A 50 9.53 -2.89 6.41
CA GLY A 50 10.84 -2.37 6.02
C GLY A 50 11.22 -1.11 6.79
N ILE A 51 10.27 -0.17 6.96
CA ILE A 51 10.45 1.03 7.78
C ILE A 51 10.75 0.65 9.23
N LEU A 52 9.99 -0.30 9.78
CA LEU A 52 10.17 -0.73 11.16
C LEU A 52 11.54 -1.35 11.40
N TYR A 53 12.03 -2.20 10.47
CA TYR A 53 13.39 -2.76 10.57
C TYR A 53 14.47 -1.66 10.58
N GLN A 54 14.29 -0.62 9.77
CA GLN A 54 15.23 0.50 9.72
C GLN A 54 15.15 1.37 10.99
N ILE A 55 13.95 1.63 11.53
CA ILE A 55 13.79 2.35 12.81
C ILE A 55 14.52 1.60 13.92
N VAL A 56 14.35 0.32 13.99
CA VAL A 56 15.01 -0.54 14.99
C VAL A 56 16.52 -0.49 14.84
N ALA A 57 17.03 -0.59 13.63
CA ALA A 57 18.47 -0.52 13.35
C ALA A 57 19.04 0.87 13.66
N ASP A 58 18.38 1.95 13.25
CA ASP A 58 18.81 3.33 13.47
C ASP A 58 18.87 3.70 14.97
N ASN A 59 18.06 3.03 15.80
CA ASN A 59 18.02 3.26 17.25
C ASN A 59 18.76 2.19 18.07
N GLU A 60 19.48 1.27 17.43
CA GLU A 60 20.24 0.19 18.07
C GLU A 60 19.39 -0.66 19.06
N ILE A 61 18.09 -0.85 18.73
CA ILE A 61 17.16 -1.59 19.57
C ILE A 61 17.33 -3.09 19.31
N ALA A 62 17.62 -3.86 20.37
CA ALA A 62 17.57 -5.32 20.29
C ALA A 62 16.11 -5.76 20.26
N VAL A 63 15.64 -6.19 19.09
CA VAL A 63 14.23 -6.55 18.88
C VAL A 63 14.02 -8.03 19.04
N GLU A 64 13.20 -8.40 19.99
CA GLU A 64 12.45 -9.64 20.01
C GLU A 64 11.20 -9.48 19.13
N GLN A 65 10.54 -10.56 18.73
CA GLN A 65 9.37 -10.50 17.82
C GLN A 65 8.13 -9.84 18.45
N GLU A 66 8.03 -9.84 19.76
CA GLU A 66 6.86 -9.37 20.51
C GLU A 66 6.56 -7.86 20.30
N PRO A 67 7.54 -6.93 20.38
CA PRO A 67 7.30 -5.50 20.12
C PRO A 67 6.82 -5.21 18.69
N LEU A 68 7.25 -5.98 17.70
CA LEU A 68 6.80 -5.79 16.32
C LEU A 68 5.31 -6.11 16.17
N HIS A 69 4.85 -7.17 16.82
CA HIS A 69 3.43 -7.53 16.82
C HIS A 69 2.58 -6.50 17.58
N GLU A 70 3.11 -5.98 18.69
CA GLU A 70 2.45 -4.95 19.48
C GLU A 70 2.29 -3.64 18.70
N ILE A 71 3.32 -3.20 17.97
CA ILE A 71 3.25 -2.02 17.09
C ILE A 71 2.16 -2.18 16.04
N LYS A 72 2.12 -3.34 15.37
CA LYS A 72 1.08 -3.63 14.37
C LYS A 72 -0.32 -3.58 14.99
N SER A 73 -0.51 -4.19 16.17
CA SER A 73 -1.79 -4.19 16.88
C SER A 73 -2.23 -2.77 17.22
N HIS A 74 -1.33 -1.96 17.81
CA HIS A 74 -1.62 -0.57 18.13
C HIS A 74 -1.95 0.26 16.88
N PHE A 75 -1.24 0.04 15.78
CA PHE A 75 -1.50 0.75 14.54
C PHE A 75 -2.90 0.44 14.00
N VAL A 76 -3.29 -0.82 13.97
CA VAL A 76 -4.64 -1.23 13.55
C VAL A 76 -5.72 -0.67 14.47
N ASP A 77 -5.47 -0.63 15.78
CA ASP A 77 -6.41 -0.05 16.74
C ASP A 77 -6.55 1.47 16.58
N LEU A 78 -5.45 2.17 16.28
CA LEU A 78 -5.47 3.60 15.96
C LEU A 78 -6.26 3.89 14.66
N LEU A 79 -6.05 3.07 13.61
CA LEU A 79 -6.81 3.19 12.37
C LEU A 79 -8.32 2.95 12.60
N ARG A 80 -8.66 1.96 13.41
CA ARG A 80 -10.05 1.67 13.79
C ARG A 80 -10.67 2.85 14.54
N GLY A 81 -9.95 3.39 15.54
CA GLY A 81 -10.38 4.58 16.26
C GLY A 81 -10.55 5.80 15.34
N HIS A 82 -9.67 5.97 14.35
CA HIS A 82 -9.81 7.04 13.35
C HIS A 82 -11.09 6.87 12.53
N VAL A 83 -11.40 5.66 12.07
CA VAL A 83 -12.63 5.37 11.33
C VAL A 83 -13.88 5.60 12.19
N ASP A 84 -13.84 5.20 13.46
CA ASP A 84 -14.96 5.41 14.39
C ASP A 84 -15.23 6.91 14.66
N GLU A 85 -14.20 7.73 14.71
CA GLU A 85 -14.29 9.16 15.01
C GLU A 85 -14.57 10.04 13.78
N HIS A 86 -13.94 9.72 12.64
CA HIS A 86 -13.93 10.58 11.45
C HIS A 86 -14.73 10.00 10.27
N GLY A 87 -15.19 8.75 10.37
CA GLY A 87 -15.84 8.02 9.31
C GLY A 87 -14.87 7.25 8.41
N PRO A 88 -15.41 6.57 7.38
CA PRO A 88 -14.63 5.71 6.49
C PRO A 88 -13.59 6.49 5.69
N PHE A 89 -12.53 5.81 5.28
CA PHE A 89 -11.61 6.36 4.28
C PHE A 89 -12.33 6.60 2.97
N LEU A 90 -12.01 7.73 2.32
CA LEU A 90 -12.59 8.06 1.02
C LEU A 90 -11.78 7.41 -0.10
N GLU A 91 -12.46 6.88 -1.11
CA GLU A 91 -11.80 6.41 -2.31
C GLU A 91 -11.23 7.55 -3.16
N ILE A 92 -10.17 7.27 -3.91
CA ILE A 92 -9.78 8.11 -5.04
C ILE A 92 -10.93 8.08 -6.05
N PRO A 93 -11.42 9.24 -6.54
CA PRO A 93 -12.64 9.31 -7.33
C PRO A 93 -12.67 8.32 -8.50
N GLY A 94 -13.67 7.45 -8.51
CA GLY A 94 -13.85 6.42 -9.53
C GLY A 94 -13.13 5.09 -9.29
N ALA A 95 -12.46 4.90 -8.15
CA ALA A 95 -11.76 3.65 -7.85
C ALA A 95 -12.72 2.45 -7.78
N SER A 96 -13.87 2.58 -7.13
CA SER A 96 -14.90 1.53 -7.06
C SER A 96 -15.41 1.12 -8.45
N ASP A 97 -15.73 2.11 -9.29
CA ASP A 97 -16.25 1.87 -10.64
C ASP A 97 -15.18 1.20 -11.51
N LEU A 98 -13.92 1.63 -11.41
CA LEU A 98 -12.81 1.03 -12.11
C LEU A 98 -12.62 -0.44 -11.69
N LEU A 99 -12.55 -0.74 -10.39
CA LEU A 99 -12.37 -2.10 -9.90
C LEU A 99 -13.54 -3.00 -10.31
N ALA A 100 -14.78 -2.50 -10.31
CA ALA A 100 -15.96 -3.24 -10.78
C ALA A 100 -15.88 -3.53 -12.30
N SER A 101 -15.44 -2.57 -13.10
CA SER A 101 -15.23 -2.73 -14.54
C SER A 101 -14.13 -3.76 -14.84
N LEU A 102 -13.01 -3.66 -14.15
CA LEU A 102 -11.88 -4.57 -14.31
C LEU A 102 -12.22 -6.01 -13.91
N ARG A 103 -13.04 -6.19 -12.85
CA ARG A 103 -13.54 -7.52 -12.46
C ARG A 103 -14.35 -8.19 -13.55
N ALA A 104 -15.08 -7.42 -14.34
CA ALA A 104 -15.88 -7.93 -15.45
C ALA A 104 -15.08 -8.13 -16.76
N SER A 105 -13.84 -7.64 -16.80
CA SER A 105 -12.99 -7.71 -17.99
C SER A 105 -12.38 -9.11 -18.16
N SER A 106 -12.33 -9.57 -19.41
CA SER A 106 -11.59 -10.78 -19.80
C SER A 106 -10.18 -10.47 -20.34
N GLU A 107 -9.83 -9.20 -20.47
CA GLU A 107 -8.56 -8.74 -21.06
C GLU A 107 -7.53 -8.38 -19.97
N HIS A 108 -8.01 -8.11 -18.75
CA HIS A 108 -7.20 -7.67 -17.63
C HIS A 108 -7.23 -8.67 -16.48
N ALA A 109 -6.08 -8.86 -15.85
CA ALA A 109 -5.96 -9.53 -14.56
C ALA A 109 -5.53 -8.50 -13.52
N VAL A 110 -6.20 -8.48 -12.36
CA VAL A 110 -6.01 -7.43 -11.36
C VAL A 110 -5.56 -7.99 -10.04
N ALA A 111 -4.55 -7.35 -9.43
CA ALA A 111 -4.11 -7.60 -8.07
C ALA A 111 -3.90 -6.29 -7.31
N ILE A 112 -3.75 -6.39 -6.00
CA ILE A 112 -3.37 -5.29 -5.12
C ILE A 112 -2.03 -5.64 -4.47
N ALA A 113 -1.10 -4.68 -4.46
CA ALA A 113 0.21 -4.81 -3.84
C ALA A 113 0.52 -3.53 -3.05
N THR A 114 0.59 -3.64 -1.73
CA THR A 114 0.79 -2.48 -0.85
C THR A 114 1.98 -2.66 0.08
N GLY A 115 2.65 -1.56 0.40
CA GLY A 115 3.66 -1.51 1.45
C GLY A 115 3.09 -1.59 2.87
N GLY A 116 1.78 -1.43 3.04
CA GLY A 116 1.09 -1.56 4.32
C GLY A 116 1.01 -3.01 4.81
N TRP A 117 0.77 -3.19 6.11
CA TRP A 117 0.43 -4.50 6.66
C TRP A 117 -0.97 -4.94 6.21
N ARG A 118 -1.17 -6.25 6.10
CA ARG A 118 -2.44 -6.83 5.65
C ARG A 118 -3.63 -6.34 6.46
N GLU A 119 -3.50 -6.35 7.78
CA GLU A 119 -4.55 -6.01 8.71
C GLU A 119 -4.98 -4.53 8.57
N SER A 120 -4.03 -3.62 8.35
CA SER A 120 -4.30 -2.20 8.09
C SER A 120 -4.90 -1.98 6.70
N ALA A 121 -4.37 -2.67 5.68
CA ALA A 121 -4.85 -2.62 4.31
C ALA A 121 -6.32 -3.06 4.21
N GLU A 122 -6.64 -4.23 4.78
CA GLU A 122 -8.01 -4.77 4.78
C GLU A 122 -8.99 -3.87 5.54
N LEU A 123 -8.59 -3.33 6.70
CA LEU A 123 -9.41 -2.39 7.45
C LEU A 123 -9.75 -1.14 6.63
N LYS A 124 -8.75 -0.55 5.97
CA LYS A 124 -8.94 0.65 5.14
C LYS A 124 -9.86 0.38 3.95
N LEU A 125 -9.61 -0.69 3.19
CA LEU A 125 -10.45 -1.09 2.05
C LEU A 125 -11.88 -1.41 2.46
N GLN A 126 -12.06 -2.15 3.57
CA GLN A 126 -13.40 -2.48 4.10
C GLN A 126 -14.15 -1.24 4.59
N SER A 127 -13.47 -0.33 5.30
CA SER A 127 -14.09 0.91 5.76
C SER A 127 -14.59 1.76 4.60
N ALA A 128 -13.83 1.84 3.52
CA ALA A 128 -14.20 2.57 2.31
C ALA A 128 -15.31 1.89 1.48
N GLY A 129 -15.65 0.63 1.80
CA GLY A 129 -16.61 -0.16 1.03
C GLY A 129 -16.09 -0.61 -0.34
N LEU A 130 -14.77 -0.59 -0.56
CA LEU A 130 -14.16 -1.10 -1.78
C LEU A 130 -14.22 -2.62 -1.81
N ASP A 131 -14.85 -3.18 -2.84
CA ASP A 131 -14.89 -4.62 -3.03
C ASP A 131 -13.61 -5.11 -3.72
N TYR A 132 -12.70 -5.62 -2.92
CA TYR A 132 -11.42 -6.20 -3.35
C TYR A 132 -11.37 -7.72 -3.27
N SER A 133 -12.45 -8.36 -2.85
CA SER A 133 -12.51 -9.79 -2.47
C SER A 133 -12.10 -10.77 -3.59
N SER A 134 -12.21 -10.35 -4.86
CA SER A 134 -11.82 -11.16 -6.01
C SER A 134 -10.38 -10.92 -6.49
N PHE A 135 -9.66 -9.99 -5.89
CA PHE A 135 -8.31 -9.64 -6.28
C PHE A 135 -7.29 -10.19 -5.29
N PRO A 136 -6.22 -10.85 -5.76
CA PRO A 136 -5.09 -11.18 -4.90
C PRO A 136 -4.56 -9.91 -4.20
N LEU A 137 -4.15 -10.06 -2.94
CA LEU A 137 -3.59 -8.99 -2.13
C LEU A 137 -2.24 -9.45 -1.56
N ALA A 138 -1.16 -8.80 -2.00
CA ALA A 138 0.17 -8.93 -1.41
C ALA A 138 0.51 -7.69 -0.58
N THR A 139 1.21 -7.89 0.53
CA THR A 139 1.38 -6.89 1.57
C THR A 139 2.77 -6.96 2.21
N SER A 140 3.08 -6.01 3.06
CA SER A 140 4.29 -6.01 3.88
C SER A 140 4.38 -7.19 4.88
N ASN A 141 3.30 -7.96 5.09
CA ASN A 141 3.37 -9.22 5.82
C ASN A 141 4.09 -10.31 5.01
N ASP A 142 4.00 -10.24 3.68
CA ASP A 142 4.54 -11.25 2.78
C ASP A 142 6.03 -11.00 2.49
N HIS A 143 6.45 -9.74 2.37
CA HIS A 143 7.85 -9.34 2.22
C HIS A 143 8.07 -7.89 2.63
N HIS A 144 9.30 -7.52 3.03
CA HIS A 144 9.66 -6.14 3.42
C HIS A 144 10.10 -5.27 2.23
N GLU A 145 10.46 -5.85 1.10
CA GLU A 145 10.84 -5.13 -0.11
C GLU A 145 9.65 -4.98 -1.05
N ARG A 146 9.42 -3.76 -1.52
CA ARG A 146 8.26 -3.44 -2.38
C ARG A 146 8.26 -4.23 -3.68
N THR A 147 9.40 -4.37 -4.34
CA THR A 147 9.51 -5.17 -5.58
C THR A 147 9.07 -6.61 -5.37
N SER A 148 9.48 -7.23 -4.27
CA SER A 148 9.07 -8.59 -3.93
C SER A 148 7.57 -8.69 -3.64
N ILE A 149 6.97 -7.70 -2.96
CA ILE A 149 5.51 -7.65 -2.75
C ILE A 149 4.78 -7.56 -4.10
N MET A 150 5.25 -6.70 -5.00
CA MET A 150 4.67 -6.52 -6.33
C MET A 150 4.78 -7.81 -7.16
N GLU A 151 5.94 -8.49 -7.16
CA GLU A 151 6.13 -9.77 -7.83
C GLU A 151 5.24 -10.88 -7.26
N LEU A 152 5.05 -10.91 -5.92
CA LEU A 152 4.14 -11.84 -5.27
C LEU A 152 2.68 -11.61 -5.69
N ALA A 153 2.24 -10.35 -5.80
CA ALA A 153 0.91 -10.03 -6.30
C ALA A 153 0.71 -10.51 -7.75
N LEU A 154 1.70 -10.26 -8.61
CA LEU A 154 1.68 -10.72 -10.01
C LEU A 154 1.65 -12.25 -10.09
N ALA A 155 2.46 -12.95 -9.32
CA ALA A 155 2.52 -14.40 -9.30
C ALA A 155 1.19 -15.07 -8.91
N GLN A 156 0.40 -14.42 -8.04
CA GLN A 156 -0.94 -14.89 -7.67
C GLN A 156 -1.97 -14.78 -8.80
N LEU A 157 -1.71 -13.96 -9.83
CA LEU A 157 -2.56 -13.84 -11.01
C LEU A 157 -2.32 -14.94 -12.05
N GLY A 158 -1.14 -15.60 -12.03
CA GLY A 158 -0.72 -16.62 -12.96
C GLY A 158 0.61 -16.32 -13.65
N ASP A 159 0.93 -17.08 -14.70
CA ASP A 159 2.31 -17.19 -15.16
C ASP A 159 2.69 -16.31 -16.39
N ARG A 160 1.74 -15.71 -17.11
CA ARG A 160 2.04 -15.01 -18.37
C ARG A 160 1.15 -13.80 -18.63
N PHE A 161 1.80 -12.65 -18.63
CA PHE A 161 1.20 -11.39 -19.05
C PHE A 161 2.07 -10.74 -20.13
N ASP A 162 1.42 -10.11 -21.11
CA ASP A 162 2.09 -9.39 -22.20
C ASP A 162 2.69 -8.08 -21.70
N SER A 163 2.03 -7.48 -20.71
CA SER A 163 2.43 -6.24 -20.03
C SER A 163 1.93 -6.21 -18.59
N VAL A 164 2.60 -5.42 -17.78
CA VAL A 164 2.24 -5.18 -16.36
C VAL A 164 2.26 -3.69 -16.11
N THR A 165 1.15 -3.14 -15.62
CA THR A 165 1.06 -1.74 -15.18
C THR A 165 0.76 -1.68 -13.70
N TYR A 166 1.54 -0.87 -13.00
CA TYR A 166 1.35 -0.58 -11.58
C TYR A 166 0.86 0.84 -11.39
N TYR A 167 -0.19 1.00 -10.60
CA TYR A 167 -0.71 2.30 -10.18
C TYR A 167 -0.23 2.57 -8.76
N GLY A 168 0.41 3.72 -8.54
CA GLY A 168 0.97 4.09 -7.24
C GLY A 168 1.13 5.60 -7.09
N ASP A 169 1.24 6.09 -5.85
CA ASP A 169 1.33 7.52 -5.55
C ASP A 169 2.76 8.00 -5.27
N GLY A 170 3.65 7.06 -4.91
CA GLY A 170 4.98 7.39 -4.40
C GLY A 170 6.13 7.19 -5.40
N PRO A 171 7.25 7.91 -5.21
CA PRO A 171 8.46 7.67 -6.01
C PRO A 171 9.06 6.29 -5.76
N TRP A 172 8.84 5.69 -4.60
CA TRP A 172 9.21 4.30 -4.31
C TRP A 172 8.49 3.30 -5.23
N ASP A 173 7.24 3.57 -5.60
CA ASP A 173 6.47 2.75 -6.55
C ASP A 173 7.06 2.84 -7.95
N ARG A 174 7.31 4.08 -8.41
CA ARG A 174 7.93 4.33 -9.70
C ARG A 174 9.32 3.67 -9.81
N ASP A 175 10.11 3.75 -8.74
CA ASP A 175 11.46 3.19 -8.73
C ASP A 175 11.42 1.65 -8.67
N ALA A 176 10.44 1.06 -7.98
CA ALA A 176 10.17 -0.38 -8.00
C ALA A 176 9.74 -0.84 -9.40
N CYS A 177 8.81 -0.13 -10.06
CA CYS A 177 8.42 -0.42 -11.44
C CYS A 177 9.60 -0.37 -12.41
N ARG A 178 10.47 0.65 -12.27
CA ARG A 178 11.70 0.74 -13.07
C ARG A 178 12.60 -0.46 -12.87
N ALA A 179 12.77 -0.93 -11.63
CA ALA A 179 13.59 -2.10 -11.33
C ALA A 179 13.02 -3.39 -11.92
N LEU A 180 11.68 -3.53 -11.94
CA LEU A 180 10.97 -4.68 -12.48
C LEU A 180 10.74 -4.61 -14.00
N GLY A 181 10.97 -3.45 -14.62
CA GLY A 181 10.66 -3.23 -16.04
C GLY A 181 9.15 -3.14 -16.33
N TRP A 182 8.34 -2.71 -15.35
CA TRP A 182 6.90 -2.56 -15.45
C TRP A 182 6.52 -1.13 -15.82
N ASP A 183 5.36 -0.97 -16.45
CA ASP A 183 4.77 0.34 -16.69
C ASP A 183 4.24 0.92 -15.36
N PHE A 184 4.39 2.24 -15.20
CA PHE A 184 3.96 2.95 -14.01
C PHE A 184 3.00 4.09 -14.34
N VAL A 185 1.87 4.10 -13.65
CA VAL A 185 0.91 5.21 -13.69
C VAL A 185 0.89 5.88 -12.32
N ALA A 186 1.30 7.14 -12.29
CA ALA A 186 1.25 7.93 -11.08
C ALA A 186 -0.21 8.31 -10.74
N VAL A 187 -0.57 8.21 -9.47
CA VAL A 187 -1.83 8.66 -8.91
C VAL A 187 -1.56 9.78 -7.91
N GLY A 188 -2.43 10.78 -7.87
CA GLY A 188 -2.30 11.91 -6.97
C GLY A 188 -1.25 12.95 -7.37
N PRO A 189 -1.16 14.04 -6.59
CA PRO A 189 -0.36 15.22 -6.96
C PRO A 189 1.14 15.05 -6.76
N GLN A 190 1.60 14.09 -5.94
CA GLN A 190 3.00 13.97 -5.54
C GLN A 190 3.94 13.77 -6.73
N LEU A 191 3.52 13.03 -7.74
CA LEU A 191 4.26 12.80 -8.98
C LEU A 191 3.56 13.44 -10.20
N GLY A 192 2.58 14.31 -10.00
CA GLY A 192 1.79 14.92 -11.07
C GLY A 192 0.94 13.89 -11.81
N GLY A 193 0.42 12.91 -11.08
CA GLY A 193 -0.37 11.81 -11.58
C GLY A 193 -1.84 12.14 -11.79
N ILE A 194 -2.62 11.11 -12.14
CA ILE A 194 -4.07 11.23 -12.25
C ILE A 194 -4.69 11.51 -10.87
N GLU A 195 -5.70 12.36 -10.82
CA GLU A 195 -6.44 12.67 -9.58
C GLU A 195 -7.77 11.90 -9.50
N SER A 196 -8.12 11.16 -10.55
CA SER A 196 -9.37 10.43 -10.67
C SER A 196 -9.23 9.31 -11.69
N TYR A 197 -9.97 8.24 -11.47
CA TYR A 197 -10.11 7.12 -12.41
C TYR A 197 -11.26 7.31 -13.42
N TYR A 198 -12.08 8.36 -13.28
CA TYR A 198 -13.14 8.62 -14.23
C TYR A 198 -12.58 8.95 -15.63
N GLY A 199 -13.08 8.23 -16.64
CA GLY A 199 -12.66 8.42 -18.02
C GLY A 199 -11.26 7.91 -18.35
N LEU A 200 -10.68 7.07 -17.47
CA LEU A 200 -9.41 6.41 -17.73
C LEU A 200 -9.61 5.32 -18.79
N ASP A 201 -9.00 5.49 -19.95
CA ASP A 201 -8.89 4.43 -20.95
C ASP A 201 -7.76 3.48 -20.53
N LEU A 202 -8.12 2.26 -20.13
CA LEU A 202 -7.16 1.21 -19.84
C LEU A 202 -6.68 0.64 -21.20
N VAL A 203 -5.47 0.97 -21.57
CA VAL A 203 -4.84 0.52 -22.83
C VAL A 203 -4.10 -0.80 -22.59
#